data_649601c40172c713396b6fc067baf82f
#
_entry.id   649601c40172c713396b6fc067baf82f
#
_cell.length_a   1.000
_cell.length_b   1.000
_cell.length_c   1.000
_cell.angle_alpha   90.00
_cell.angle_beta   90.00
_cell.angle_gamma   90.00
#
_symmetry.space_group_name_H-M   'P 1'
#
loop_
_entity.id
_entity.type
_entity.pdbx_description
1 polymer ?
#
loop_
_entity_poly.entity_id
_entity_poly.type
_entity_poly.pdbx_seq_one_letter_code
_entity_poly.pdbx_strand_id
1 'polypeptide(L)'
;MMGLGLAVLDQAPRRLFALISLACLAMLAFGLYLQHSLGLNPCPMCIVQRYALISVAVTASMTSFSSKKVIQISGAVLMLAEASFGAFVAARQTWLQWYPPEVATCGRDFYGMIEDFPINRAIPMIFKGSGDCSAVDWTFLGGSIANWSFVCFTLISILSLMLIWHRATSRR
;
A
#
# COMPACT_ATOMS: atom_id res chain seq x y z
N MET A 1 19.11 -19.85 7.28
CA MET A 1 18.64 -18.67 6.51
C MET A 1 17.90 -17.62 7.37
N MET A 2 17.23 -17.97 8.46
CA MET A 2 16.59 -17.03 9.40
C MET A 2 17.56 -16.07 10.12
N GLY A 3 18.81 -16.49 10.38
CA GLY A 3 19.78 -15.66 11.11
C GLY A 3 20.29 -14.43 10.35
N LEU A 4 20.35 -14.45 9.01
CA LEU A 4 20.83 -13.34 8.21
C LEU A 4 19.84 -12.18 8.18
N GLY A 5 18.52 -12.46 8.12
CA GLY A 5 17.47 -11.45 8.19
C GLY A 5 17.41 -10.73 9.54
N LEU A 6 17.61 -11.45 10.63
CA LEU A 6 17.64 -10.89 11.99
C LEU A 6 18.87 -10.01 12.22
N ALA A 7 20.04 -10.38 11.67
CA ALA A 7 21.25 -9.57 11.76
C ALA A 7 21.13 -8.23 11.05
N VAL A 8 20.41 -8.16 9.91
CA VAL A 8 20.12 -6.89 9.21
C VAL A 8 19.19 -6.00 10.03
N LEU A 9 18.21 -6.58 10.73
CA LEU A 9 17.30 -5.86 11.62
C LEU A 9 18.02 -5.29 12.86
N ASP A 10 19.04 -5.98 13.36
CA ASP A 10 19.77 -5.55 14.57
C ASP A 10 20.79 -4.44 14.27
N GLN A 11 21.49 -4.54 13.14
CA GLN A 11 22.58 -3.63 12.81
C GLN A 11 22.16 -2.34 12.10
N ALA A 12 20.99 -2.30 11.44
CA ALA A 12 20.60 -1.11 10.69
C ALA A 12 19.09 -0.95 10.47
N PRO A 13 18.25 -0.78 11.52
CA PRO A 13 16.82 -0.54 11.35
C PRO A 13 16.53 0.72 10.51
N ARG A 14 17.39 1.73 10.62
CA ARG A 14 17.31 2.94 9.79
C ARG A 14 17.46 2.65 8.30
N ARG A 15 18.37 1.74 7.92
CA ARG A 15 18.54 1.32 6.53
C ARG A 15 17.31 0.56 6.03
N LEU A 16 16.70 -0.26 6.87
CA LEU A 16 15.48 -0.97 6.49
C LEU A 16 14.31 -0.02 6.26
N PHE A 17 14.11 0.98 7.13
CA PHE A 17 13.12 2.03 6.90
C PHE A 17 13.38 2.80 5.60
N ALA A 18 14.63 3.17 5.34
CA ALA A 18 15.02 3.84 4.10
C ALA A 18 14.77 2.96 2.86
N LEU A 19 15.06 1.65 2.93
CA LEU A 19 14.79 0.70 1.84
C LEU A 19 13.29 0.53 1.59
N ILE A 20 12.47 0.46 2.64
CA ILE A 20 11.01 0.41 2.50
C ILE A 20 10.49 1.68 1.82
N SER A 21 10.95 2.86 2.25
CA SER A 21 10.58 4.13 1.62
C SER A 21 10.96 4.16 0.14
N LEU A 22 12.19 3.76 -0.19
CA LEU A 22 12.67 3.70 -1.57
C LEU A 22 11.87 2.71 -2.42
N ALA A 23 11.54 1.54 -1.89
CA ALA A 23 10.71 0.56 -2.57
C ALA A 23 9.29 1.10 -2.84
N CYS A 24 8.67 1.79 -1.88
CA CYS A 24 7.38 2.44 -2.07
C CYS A 24 7.43 3.51 -3.16
N LEU A 25 8.48 4.35 -3.17
CA LEU A 25 8.68 5.36 -4.21
C LEU A 25 8.89 4.74 -5.59
N ALA A 26 9.65 3.64 -5.69
CA ALA A 26 9.84 2.90 -6.93
C ALA A 26 8.51 2.31 -7.46
N MET A 27 7.68 1.75 -6.57
CA MET A 27 6.35 1.24 -6.94
C MET A 27 5.42 2.36 -7.42
N LEU A 28 5.45 3.53 -6.77
CA LEU A 28 4.69 4.71 -7.20
C LEU A 28 5.15 5.20 -8.58
N ALA A 29 6.47 5.30 -8.79
CA ALA A 29 7.05 5.70 -10.08
C ALA A 29 6.66 4.70 -11.18
N PHE A 30 6.69 3.41 -10.90
CA PHE A 30 6.25 2.38 -11.83
C PHE A 30 4.75 2.50 -12.17
N GLY A 31 3.89 2.73 -11.17
CA GLY A 31 2.47 2.96 -11.38
C GLY A 31 2.17 4.21 -12.23
N LEU A 32 2.93 5.29 -12.04
CA LEU A 32 2.85 6.50 -12.87
C LEU A 32 3.35 6.24 -14.31
N TYR A 33 4.42 5.47 -14.44
CA TYR A 33 4.92 5.04 -15.75
C TYR A 33 3.85 4.25 -16.52
N LEU A 34 3.20 3.26 -15.91
CA LEU A 34 2.11 2.51 -16.56
C LEU A 34 0.96 3.44 -16.98
N GLN A 35 0.61 4.40 -16.14
CA GLN A 35 -0.46 5.36 -16.44
C GLN A 35 -0.12 6.23 -17.65
N HIS A 36 1.09 6.80 -17.71
CA HIS A 36 1.44 7.75 -18.76
C HIS A 36 1.91 7.09 -20.06
N SER A 37 2.58 5.92 -19.97
CA SER A 37 3.13 5.23 -21.14
C SER A 37 2.16 4.28 -21.79
N LEU A 38 1.27 3.65 -21.01
CA LEU A 38 0.28 2.69 -21.50
C LEU A 38 -1.16 3.24 -21.47
N GLY A 39 -1.36 4.48 -21.04
CA GLY A 39 -2.67 5.12 -20.97
C GLY A 39 -3.64 4.46 -19.97
N LEU A 40 -3.12 3.73 -18.97
CA LEU A 40 -3.94 3.06 -17.97
C LEU A 40 -4.54 4.06 -16.97
N ASN A 41 -5.84 4.27 -17.02
CA ASN A 41 -6.54 5.14 -16.08
C ASN A 41 -6.69 4.45 -14.72
N PRO A 42 -6.19 5.04 -13.61
CA PRO A 42 -6.30 4.43 -12.30
C PRO A 42 -7.74 4.48 -11.80
N CYS A 43 -8.27 3.33 -11.41
CA CYS A 43 -9.57 3.24 -10.76
C CYS A 43 -9.56 3.90 -9.35
N PRO A 44 -10.72 4.24 -8.76
CA PRO A 44 -10.79 4.88 -7.44
C PRO A 44 -10.03 4.12 -6.35
N MET A 45 -10.12 2.80 -6.29
CA MET A 45 -9.36 1.98 -5.33
C MET A 45 -7.86 2.03 -5.58
N CYS A 46 -7.42 2.10 -6.85
CA CYS A 46 -6.00 2.25 -7.19
C CYS A 46 -5.45 3.58 -6.67
N ILE A 47 -6.24 4.65 -6.70
CA ILE A 47 -5.85 5.96 -6.16
C ILE A 47 -5.70 5.89 -4.63
N VAL A 48 -6.65 5.25 -3.93
CA VAL A 48 -6.56 5.04 -2.47
C VAL A 48 -5.31 4.25 -2.10
N GLN A 49 -4.97 3.20 -2.84
CA GLN A 49 -3.73 2.43 -2.64
C GLN A 49 -2.48 3.28 -2.85
N ARG A 50 -2.47 4.18 -3.85
CA ARG A 50 -1.35 5.12 -4.05
C ARG A 50 -1.17 6.06 -2.86
N TYR A 51 -2.26 6.60 -2.29
CA TYR A 51 -2.18 7.43 -1.09
C TYR A 51 -1.67 6.63 0.12
N ALA A 52 -2.12 5.39 0.31
CA ALA A 52 -1.59 4.52 1.35
C ALA A 52 -0.08 4.27 1.17
N LEU A 53 0.37 4.06 -0.07
CA LEU A 53 1.78 3.85 -0.39
C LEU A 53 2.63 5.11 -0.14
N ILE A 54 2.10 6.30 -0.47
CA ILE A 54 2.74 7.58 -0.16
C ILE A 54 2.87 7.76 1.35
N SER A 55 1.81 7.48 2.11
CA SER A 55 1.82 7.57 3.57
C SER A 55 2.89 6.67 4.18
N VAL A 56 2.96 5.39 3.77
CA VAL A 56 4.00 4.46 4.18
C VAL A 56 5.40 4.99 3.83
N ALA A 57 5.60 5.51 2.61
CA ALA A 57 6.89 6.04 2.17
C ALA A 57 7.36 7.22 3.04
N VAL A 58 6.44 8.15 3.36
CA VAL A 58 6.71 9.31 4.21
C VAL A 58 7.04 8.87 5.63
N THR A 59 6.20 8.01 6.23
CA THR A 59 6.41 7.49 7.59
C THR A 59 7.75 6.74 7.69
N ALA A 60 8.06 5.88 6.73
CA ALA A 60 9.32 5.15 6.67
C ALA A 60 10.51 6.10 6.51
N SER A 61 10.41 7.10 5.61
CA SER A 61 11.46 8.10 5.39
C SER A 61 11.74 8.87 6.69
N MET A 62 10.71 9.45 7.32
CA MET A 62 10.86 10.23 8.56
C MET A 62 11.46 9.37 9.70
N THR A 63 11.03 8.12 9.82
CA THR A 63 11.53 7.19 10.84
C THR A 63 12.99 6.82 10.61
N SER A 64 13.45 6.75 9.35
CA SER A 64 14.82 6.40 8.99
C SER A 64 15.86 7.42 9.49
N PHE A 65 15.48 8.68 9.67
CA PHE A 65 16.39 9.72 10.20
C PHE A 65 16.64 9.61 11.69
N SER A 66 15.81 8.89 12.46
CA SER A 66 15.93 8.79 13.90
C SER A 66 16.54 7.47 14.35
N SER A 67 17.48 7.55 15.31
CA SER A 67 18.03 6.37 16.03
C SER A 67 17.28 6.07 17.33
N LYS A 68 16.35 6.95 17.78
CA LYS A 68 15.63 6.77 19.03
C LYS A 68 14.66 5.58 18.93
N LYS A 69 14.78 4.63 19.86
CA LYS A 69 13.94 3.42 19.92
C LYS A 69 12.44 3.70 19.87
N VAL A 70 11.99 4.71 20.62
CA VAL A 70 10.57 5.11 20.69
C VAL A 70 10.06 5.55 19.31
N ILE A 71 10.82 6.39 18.59
CA ILE A 71 10.44 6.88 17.27
C ILE A 71 10.39 5.74 16.26
N GLN A 72 11.32 4.78 16.34
CA GLN A 72 11.32 3.62 15.44
C GLN A 72 10.15 2.68 15.71
N ILE A 73 9.77 2.48 16.97
CA ILE A 73 8.59 1.66 17.30
C ILE A 73 7.31 2.38 16.87
N SER A 74 7.14 3.67 17.18
CA SER A 74 5.95 4.43 16.78
C SER A 74 5.82 4.52 15.26
N GLY A 75 6.92 4.73 14.54
CA GLY A 75 6.94 4.71 13.08
C GLY A 75 6.56 3.35 12.51
N ALA A 76 7.09 2.26 13.08
CA ALA A 76 6.72 0.91 12.64
C ALA A 76 5.25 0.57 12.92
N VAL A 77 4.68 1.04 14.05
CA VAL A 77 3.24 0.88 14.36
C VAL A 77 2.38 1.65 13.37
N LEU A 78 2.75 2.88 13.05
CA LEU A 78 2.03 3.68 12.06
C LEU A 78 2.11 3.05 10.66
N MET A 79 3.31 2.62 10.22
CA MET A 79 3.49 1.89 8.96
C MET A 79 2.65 0.62 8.90
N LEU A 80 2.54 -0.12 10.02
CA LEU A 80 1.71 -1.32 10.09
C LEU A 80 0.23 -0.98 9.84
N ALA A 81 -0.29 0.09 10.45
CA ALA A 81 -1.66 0.53 10.25
C ALA A 81 -1.92 0.95 8.79
N GLU A 82 -1.04 1.77 8.22
CA GLU A 82 -1.12 2.26 6.84
C GLU A 82 -1.02 1.11 5.82
N ALA A 83 -0.06 0.20 5.99
CA ALA A 83 0.12 -0.94 5.10
C ALA A 83 -1.03 -1.96 5.23
N SER A 84 -1.56 -2.19 6.43
CA SER A 84 -2.73 -3.06 6.63
C SER A 84 -3.97 -2.48 5.96
N PHE A 85 -4.17 -1.17 6.02
CA PHE A 85 -5.23 -0.49 5.28
C PHE A 85 -5.05 -0.64 3.77
N GLY A 86 -3.83 -0.42 3.25
CA GLY A 86 -3.51 -0.63 1.83
C GLY A 86 -3.75 -2.07 1.38
N ALA A 87 -3.37 -3.05 2.20
CA ALA A 87 -3.62 -4.47 1.94
C ALA A 87 -5.12 -4.79 1.90
N PHE A 88 -5.92 -4.23 2.81
CA PHE A 88 -7.37 -4.39 2.82
C PHE A 88 -8.01 -3.85 1.52
N VAL A 89 -7.62 -2.65 1.08
CA VAL A 89 -8.12 -2.06 -0.16
C VAL A 89 -7.73 -2.90 -1.38
N ALA A 90 -6.48 -3.37 -1.43
CA ALA A 90 -5.99 -4.23 -2.51
C ALA A 90 -6.69 -5.59 -2.53
N ALA A 91 -6.92 -6.21 -1.37
CA ALA A 91 -7.69 -7.45 -1.25
C ALA A 91 -9.13 -7.28 -1.74
N ARG A 92 -9.79 -6.17 -1.37
CA ARG A 92 -11.14 -5.85 -1.83
C ARG A 92 -11.20 -5.68 -3.34
N GLN A 93 -10.20 -5.01 -3.94
CA GLN A 93 -10.11 -4.85 -5.38
C GLN A 93 -9.86 -6.19 -6.08
N THR A 94 -8.96 -7.03 -5.57
CA THR A 94 -8.72 -8.39 -6.08
C THR A 94 -10.00 -9.21 -6.05
N TRP A 95 -10.78 -9.12 -4.97
CA TRP A 95 -12.07 -9.79 -4.87
C TRP A 95 -13.05 -9.35 -5.97
N LEU A 96 -13.13 -8.04 -6.24
CA LEU A 96 -13.98 -7.50 -7.30
C LEU A 96 -13.53 -7.92 -8.72
N GLN A 97 -12.24 -8.17 -8.92
CA GLN A 97 -11.71 -8.70 -10.18
C GLN A 97 -12.09 -10.17 -10.39
N TRP A 98 -12.17 -10.95 -9.32
CA TRP A 98 -12.57 -12.37 -9.39
C TRP A 98 -14.09 -12.54 -9.43
N TYR A 99 -14.83 -11.68 -8.75
CA TYR A 99 -16.28 -11.71 -8.65
C TYR A 99 -16.85 -10.33 -9.02
N PRO A 100 -16.87 -9.97 -10.31
CA PRO A 100 -17.37 -8.69 -10.75
C PRO A 100 -18.88 -8.57 -10.45
N PRO A 101 -19.36 -7.38 -10.02
CA PRO A 101 -20.76 -7.16 -9.76
C PRO A 101 -21.57 -7.25 -11.08
N GLU A 102 -22.78 -7.85 -11.02
CA GLU A 102 -23.67 -8.02 -12.19
C GLU A 102 -24.08 -6.68 -12.83
N VAL A 103 -24.17 -5.61 -12.04
CA VAL A 103 -24.46 -4.25 -12.51
C VAL A 103 -23.17 -3.44 -12.43
N ALA A 104 -22.49 -3.34 -13.56
CA ALA A 104 -21.39 -2.41 -13.72
C ALA A 104 -21.96 -0.98 -13.75
N THR A 105 -21.92 -0.27 -12.62
CA THR A 105 -22.15 1.17 -12.64
C THR A 105 -20.97 1.80 -13.40
N CYS A 106 -21.26 2.58 -14.45
CA CYS A 106 -20.26 3.42 -15.11
C CYS A 106 -19.60 4.27 -14.02
N GLY A 107 -18.33 3.97 -13.71
CA GLY A 107 -17.62 4.61 -12.61
C GLY A 107 -17.38 6.07 -12.92
N ARG A 108 -17.81 6.95 -12.03
CA ARG A 108 -17.29 8.30 -12.00
C ARG A 108 -15.82 8.19 -11.52
N ASP A 109 -14.99 9.08 -12.02
CA ASP A 109 -13.61 9.17 -11.55
C ASP A 109 -13.57 9.53 -10.05
N PHE A 110 -12.47 9.22 -9.38
CA PHE A 110 -12.31 9.41 -7.94
C PHE A 110 -12.59 10.85 -7.50
N TYR A 111 -12.13 11.83 -8.27
CA TYR A 111 -12.29 13.24 -7.95
C TYR A 111 -13.74 13.69 -8.10
N GLY A 112 -14.43 13.29 -9.15
CA GLY A 112 -15.85 13.57 -9.33
C GLY A 112 -16.74 12.94 -8.24
N MET A 113 -16.36 11.79 -7.67
CA MET A 113 -17.07 11.24 -6.52
C MET A 113 -16.92 12.08 -5.25
N ILE A 114 -15.76 12.70 -5.02
CA ILE A 114 -15.51 13.52 -3.83
C ILE A 114 -16.12 14.91 -3.98
N GLU A 115 -16.13 15.47 -5.20
CA GLU A 115 -16.70 16.80 -5.47
C GLU A 115 -18.24 16.79 -5.44
N ASP A 116 -18.86 15.77 -6.03
CA ASP A 116 -20.32 15.71 -6.18
C ASP A 116 -21.05 15.16 -4.93
N PHE A 117 -20.37 14.43 -4.06
CA PHE A 117 -20.99 13.74 -2.93
C PHE A 117 -20.31 14.05 -1.61
N PRO A 118 -21.08 14.19 -0.51
CA PRO A 118 -20.51 14.27 0.83
C PRO A 118 -19.71 12.98 1.15
N ILE A 119 -18.62 13.12 1.90
CA ILE A 119 -17.63 12.06 2.19
C ILE A 119 -18.29 10.77 2.69
N ASN A 120 -19.35 10.87 3.52
CA ASN A 120 -20.07 9.72 4.05
C ASN A 120 -20.78 8.87 2.97
N ARG A 121 -21.04 9.42 1.78
CA ARG A 121 -21.58 8.70 0.62
C ARG A 121 -20.48 8.30 -0.36
N ALA A 122 -19.46 9.14 -0.54
CA ALA A 122 -18.34 8.86 -1.45
C ALA A 122 -17.54 7.63 -1.00
N ILE A 123 -17.23 7.48 0.30
CA ILE A 123 -16.49 6.33 0.82
C ILE A 123 -17.17 5.00 0.49
N PRO A 124 -18.46 4.76 0.83
CA PRO A 124 -19.12 3.51 0.46
C PRO A 124 -19.16 3.26 -1.04
N MET A 125 -19.28 4.31 -1.87
CA MET A 125 -19.28 4.18 -3.34
C MET A 125 -17.92 3.69 -3.87
N ILE A 126 -16.80 4.19 -3.34
CA ILE A 126 -15.45 3.75 -3.70
C ILE A 126 -15.29 2.25 -3.40
N PHE A 127 -15.71 1.80 -2.21
CA PHE A 127 -15.57 0.40 -1.79
C PHE A 127 -16.62 -0.55 -2.37
N LYS A 128 -17.76 -0.04 -2.86
CA LYS A 128 -18.76 -0.84 -3.57
C LYS A 128 -18.20 -1.37 -4.90
N GLY A 129 -17.27 -0.62 -5.50
CA GLY A 129 -16.62 -0.96 -6.75
C GLY A 129 -17.40 -0.42 -7.95
N SER A 130 -16.72 0.37 -8.76
CA SER A 130 -17.16 0.70 -10.11
C SER A 130 -16.70 -0.40 -11.08
N GLY A 131 -17.28 -0.48 -12.26
CA GLY A 131 -16.86 -1.41 -13.31
C GLY A 131 -15.36 -1.31 -13.61
N ASP A 132 -14.78 -0.12 -13.52
CA ASP A 132 -13.34 0.12 -13.71
C ASP A 132 -12.45 -0.56 -12.67
N CYS A 133 -12.96 -0.80 -11.43
CA CYS A 133 -12.20 -1.51 -10.40
C CYS A 133 -12.18 -3.03 -10.61
N SER A 134 -13.11 -3.57 -11.39
CA SER A 134 -13.15 -5.00 -11.75
C SER A 134 -12.40 -5.32 -13.05
N ALA A 135 -12.10 -4.30 -13.87
CA ALA A 135 -11.32 -4.46 -15.10
C ALA A 135 -9.86 -4.84 -14.77
N VAL A 136 -9.28 -5.72 -15.57
CA VAL A 136 -7.88 -6.12 -15.47
C VAL A 136 -7.17 -5.69 -16.76
N ASP A 137 -6.65 -4.47 -16.77
CA ASP A 137 -6.04 -3.88 -17.96
C ASP A 137 -4.57 -4.26 -18.14
N TRP A 138 -3.91 -4.74 -17.06
CA TRP A 138 -2.51 -5.12 -17.09
C TRP A 138 -2.24 -6.29 -16.13
N THR A 139 -1.41 -7.24 -16.58
CA THR A 139 -1.01 -8.39 -15.78
C THR A 139 0.49 -8.65 -15.91
N PHE A 140 1.10 -9.09 -14.83
CA PHE A 140 2.50 -9.54 -14.79
C PHE A 140 2.58 -10.85 -14.00
N LEU A 141 3.20 -11.88 -14.57
CA LEU A 141 3.28 -13.24 -14.01
C LEU A 141 1.92 -13.80 -13.54
N GLY A 142 0.85 -13.49 -14.28
CA GLY A 142 -0.51 -13.94 -13.95
C GLY A 142 -1.23 -13.12 -12.86
N GLY A 143 -0.56 -12.15 -12.23
CA GLY A 143 -1.15 -11.26 -11.23
C GLY A 143 -1.49 -9.88 -11.80
N SER A 144 -2.66 -9.34 -11.41
CA SER A 144 -3.04 -7.96 -11.70
C SER A 144 -2.27 -6.97 -10.82
N ILE A 145 -2.37 -5.67 -11.13
CA ILE A 145 -1.81 -4.60 -10.27
C ILE A 145 -2.34 -4.72 -8.83
N ALA A 146 -3.63 -5.03 -8.65
CA ALA A 146 -4.23 -5.20 -7.33
C ALA A 146 -3.61 -6.37 -6.55
N ASN A 147 -3.36 -7.50 -7.22
CA ASN A 147 -2.74 -8.67 -6.61
C ASN A 147 -1.31 -8.35 -6.12
N TRP A 148 -0.51 -7.70 -6.95
CA TRP A 148 0.84 -7.31 -6.58
C TRP A 148 0.86 -6.24 -5.48
N SER A 149 -0.07 -5.29 -5.51
CA SER A 149 -0.24 -4.31 -4.42
C SER A 149 -0.56 -5.01 -3.10
N PHE A 150 -1.46 -6.01 -3.12
CA PHE A 150 -1.79 -6.81 -1.93
C PHE A 150 -0.56 -7.53 -1.36
N VAL A 151 0.24 -8.17 -2.20
CA VAL A 151 1.48 -8.84 -1.80
C VAL A 151 2.45 -7.83 -1.18
N CYS A 152 2.69 -6.69 -1.83
CA CYS A 152 3.61 -5.67 -1.34
C CYS A 152 3.18 -5.08 0.01
N PHE A 153 1.90 -4.70 0.17
CA PHE A 153 1.39 -4.19 1.45
C PHE A 153 1.45 -5.24 2.56
N THR A 154 1.17 -6.50 2.24
CA THR A 154 1.27 -7.60 3.21
C THR A 154 2.72 -7.79 3.67
N LEU A 155 3.68 -7.75 2.75
CA LEU A 155 5.10 -7.83 3.09
C LEU A 155 5.55 -6.66 3.96
N ILE A 156 5.12 -5.43 3.66
CA ILE A 156 5.42 -4.25 4.50
C ILE A 156 4.81 -4.42 5.90
N SER A 157 3.57 -4.93 6.01
CA SER A 157 2.93 -5.20 7.30
C SER A 157 3.69 -6.23 8.12
N ILE A 158 4.15 -7.32 7.50
CA ILE A 158 4.96 -8.35 8.17
C ILE A 158 6.30 -7.76 8.63
N LEU A 159 6.98 -6.99 7.78
CA LEU A 159 8.24 -6.33 8.13
C LEU A 159 8.06 -5.33 9.28
N SER A 160 6.94 -4.59 9.29
CA SER A 160 6.60 -3.67 10.38
C SER A 160 6.40 -4.41 11.70
N LEU A 161 5.67 -5.53 11.70
CA LEU A 161 5.51 -6.39 12.88
C LEU A 161 6.85 -6.95 13.39
N MET A 162 7.71 -7.41 12.49
CA MET A 162 9.05 -7.89 12.84
C MET A 162 9.90 -6.79 13.47
N LEU A 163 9.84 -5.57 12.92
CA LEU A 163 10.54 -4.40 13.47
C LEU A 163 10.03 -4.04 14.88
N ILE A 164 8.71 -4.01 15.09
CA ILE A 164 8.12 -3.75 16.41
C ILE A 164 8.58 -4.80 17.40
N TRP A 165 8.44 -6.08 17.07
CA TRP A 165 8.86 -7.19 17.93
C TRP A 165 10.34 -7.10 18.31
N HIS A 166 11.20 -6.98 17.29
CA HIS A 166 12.64 -6.92 17.47
C HIS A 166 13.06 -5.72 18.34
N ARG A 167 12.49 -4.54 18.06
CA ARG A 167 12.79 -3.33 18.83
C ARG A 167 12.20 -3.34 20.22
N ALA A 168 11.03 -3.93 20.43
CA ALA A 168 10.44 -4.07 21.76
C ALA A 168 11.28 -4.97 22.67
N THR A 169 11.78 -6.08 22.12
CA THR A 169 12.57 -7.08 22.89
C THR A 169 14.05 -6.72 23.04
N SER A 170 14.61 -5.90 22.15
CA SER A 170 15.99 -5.43 22.27
C SER A 170 16.19 -4.55 23.51
N ARG A 171 17.09 -4.95 24.39
CA ARG A 171 17.43 -4.23 25.65
C ARG A 171 18.34 -3.03 25.45
N ARG A 172 18.71 -2.67 24.21
CA ARG A 172 19.55 -1.50 23.87
C ARG A 172 18.72 -0.33 23.34
#